data_a004d9459bf50080404ea0e76eb4bcda
#
_entry.id   a004d9459bf50080404ea0e76eb4bcda
#
_cell.length_a   1.000
_cell.length_b   1.000
_cell.length_c   1.000
_cell.angle_alpha   90.00
_cell.angle_beta   90.00
_cell.angle_gamma   90.00
#
_symmetry.space_group_name_H-M   'P 1'
#
loop_
_entity.id
_entity.type
_entity.pdbx_description
1 polymer ?
#
loop_
_entity_poly.entity_id
_entity_poly.type
_entity_poly.pdbx_seq_one_letter_code
_entity_poly.pdbx_strand_id
1 'polypeptide(L)'
;GRSVDLARPMKIHPLSYQELHLDPEYTNYADGRFTLEKLSHASADQMYWKARQEIILRHTGEHPYQISGPDAEKLLQRIFPRDISKVKVGRCSYQFACYHDGGMISDGLLLKLENNKFWFAQGDGHLFGWYKAHSTDLDVEIKDPNVWVSQIQGPKSLELLNKIIDKPFKGNFKYFDWEEISIASEKVIVSRTGFTNELGWEIYVSPENDARKIGDLILEEGVKMGMLLTASPGFRGRRI
;
A
#
# COMPACT_ATOMS: atom_id res chain seq x y z
N GLY A 1 -15.14 -29.56 9.62
CA GLY A 1 -14.42 -28.58 8.84
C GLY A 1 -15.21 -28.25 7.59
N ARG A 2 -15.49 -26.97 7.38
CA ARG A 2 -16.20 -26.55 6.16
C ARG A 2 -15.17 -26.37 5.06
N SER A 3 -15.22 -27.18 4.02
CA SER A 3 -14.41 -27.08 2.81
C SER A 3 -14.78 -25.87 1.91
N VAL A 4 -15.64 -24.98 2.38
CA VAL A 4 -16.16 -23.85 1.60
C VAL A 4 -15.08 -22.83 1.25
N ASP A 5 -14.05 -22.73 2.05
CA ASP A 5 -13.00 -21.70 1.85
C ASP A 5 -11.98 -22.07 0.78
N LEU A 6 -11.93 -23.35 0.39
CA LEU A 6 -11.05 -23.81 -0.70
C LEU A 6 -11.56 -23.40 -2.09
N ALA A 7 -12.81 -22.96 -2.22
CA ALA A 7 -13.37 -22.48 -3.48
C ALA A 7 -13.12 -20.98 -3.76
N ARG A 8 -12.62 -20.21 -2.78
CA ARG A 8 -12.27 -18.82 -2.97
C ARG A 8 -10.77 -18.69 -3.28
N PRO A 9 -10.40 -18.13 -4.44
CA PRO A 9 -8.99 -17.89 -4.70
C PRO A 9 -8.41 -17.01 -3.62
N MET A 10 -7.32 -17.43 -3.01
CA MET A 10 -6.54 -16.61 -2.11
C MET A 10 -5.93 -15.46 -2.91
N LYS A 11 -6.16 -14.23 -2.46
CA LYS A 11 -5.59 -13.04 -3.09
C LYS A 11 -4.31 -12.66 -2.36
N ILE A 12 -3.19 -12.94 -3.00
CA ILE A 12 -1.86 -12.52 -2.56
C ILE A 12 -1.29 -11.48 -3.52
N HIS A 13 -0.31 -10.72 -3.05
CA HIS A 13 0.36 -9.69 -3.84
C HIS A 13 0.96 -10.29 -5.13
N PRO A 14 0.82 -9.64 -6.30
CA PRO A 14 1.36 -10.15 -7.55
C PRO A 14 2.88 -10.31 -7.56
N LEU A 15 3.61 -9.64 -6.67
CA LEU A 15 5.05 -9.79 -6.50
C LEU A 15 5.43 -10.84 -5.44
N SER A 16 4.49 -11.55 -4.85
CA SER A 16 4.76 -12.61 -3.86
C SER A 16 5.56 -13.78 -4.42
N TYR A 17 5.68 -13.92 -5.74
CA TYR A 17 6.59 -14.91 -6.35
C TYR A 17 8.04 -14.75 -5.85
N GLN A 18 8.43 -13.56 -5.44
CA GLN A 18 9.76 -13.27 -4.89
C GLN A 18 9.98 -13.89 -3.50
N GLU A 19 8.90 -14.19 -2.79
CA GLU A 19 8.91 -14.69 -1.41
C GLU A 19 8.80 -16.21 -1.32
N LEU A 20 8.23 -16.87 -2.35
CA LEU A 20 7.83 -18.27 -2.30
C LEU A 20 8.96 -19.25 -1.96
N HIS A 21 10.19 -18.93 -2.30
CA HIS A 21 11.36 -19.75 -1.99
C HIS A 21 11.97 -19.46 -0.61
N LEU A 22 11.38 -18.54 0.16
CA LEU A 22 11.87 -18.09 1.48
C LEU A 22 11.01 -18.62 2.63
N ASP A 23 10.26 -19.69 2.40
CA ASP A 23 9.39 -20.32 3.38
C ASP A 23 8.41 -19.32 4.02
N PRO A 24 7.51 -18.72 3.20
CA PRO A 24 6.63 -17.67 3.66
C PRO A 24 5.43 -18.21 4.44
N GLU A 25 5.06 -17.49 5.50
CA GLU A 25 3.76 -17.66 6.17
C GLU A 25 2.88 -16.44 5.87
N TYR A 26 1.64 -16.67 5.47
CA TYR A 26 0.66 -15.62 5.16
C TYR A 26 -0.49 -15.63 6.16
N THR A 27 -1.05 -14.47 6.42
CA THR A 27 -2.23 -14.28 7.26
C THR A 27 -3.29 -13.44 6.56
N ASN A 28 -4.53 -13.56 7.00
CA ASN A 28 -5.62 -12.70 6.54
C ASN A 28 -5.34 -11.22 6.86
N TYR A 29 -5.78 -10.39 5.93
CA TYR A 29 -5.66 -8.95 6.04
C TYR A 29 -6.91 -8.26 5.46
N ALA A 30 -6.79 -7.07 4.91
CA ALA A 30 -7.90 -6.25 4.43
C ALA A 30 -8.78 -6.94 3.39
N ASP A 31 -10.07 -7.14 3.70
CA ASP A 31 -11.11 -7.63 2.77
C ASP A 31 -10.73 -8.87 1.93
N GLY A 32 -10.20 -9.89 2.60
CA GLY A 32 -9.88 -11.18 1.96
C GLY A 32 -8.56 -11.21 1.22
N ARG A 33 -7.71 -10.21 1.38
CA ARG A 33 -6.31 -10.28 0.98
C ARG A 33 -5.49 -11.02 2.02
N PHE A 34 -4.41 -11.63 1.57
CA PHE A 34 -3.39 -12.21 2.44
C PHE A 34 -2.16 -11.31 2.42
N THR A 35 -1.59 -11.07 3.59
CA THR A 35 -0.31 -10.39 3.75
C THR A 35 0.73 -11.35 4.28
N LEU A 36 1.98 -11.10 3.91
CA LEU A 36 3.13 -11.85 4.41
C LEU A 36 3.32 -11.59 5.90
N GLU A 37 3.23 -12.65 6.69
CA GLU A 37 3.40 -12.60 8.15
C GLU A 37 4.85 -12.89 8.55
N LYS A 38 5.50 -13.87 7.91
CA LYS A 38 6.83 -14.32 8.28
C LYS A 38 7.64 -14.81 7.08
N LEU A 39 8.94 -14.57 7.15
CA LEU A 39 9.97 -15.15 6.29
C LEU A 39 11.08 -15.74 7.15
N SER A 40 11.63 -16.88 6.73
CA SER A 40 12.62 -17.62 7.51
C SER A 40 14.08 -17.24 7.20
N HIS A 41 14.34 -16.49 6.13
CA HIS A 41 15.71 -16.19 5.65
C HIS A 41 16.46 -15.13 6.47
N ALA A 42 15.76 -14.37 7.32
CA ALA A 42 16.34 -13.37 8.19
C ALA A 42 15.56 -13.23 9.50
N SER A 43 16.24 -12.86 10.57
CA SER A 43 15.60 -12.60 11.86
C SER A 43 14.85 -11.25 11.86
N ALA A 44 13.93 -11.09 12.79
CA ALA A 44 13.23 -9.80 13.01
C ALA A 44 14.22 -8.65 13.27
N ASP A 45 15.31 -8.92 14.00
CA ASP A 45 16.37 -7.95 14.25
C ASP A 45 17.12 -7.54 12.99
N GLN A 46 17.47 -8.52 12.16
CA GLN A 46 18.12 -8.24 10.87
C GLN A 46 17.23 -7.39 9.98
N MET A 47 15.94 -7.71 9.87
CA MET A 47 14.97 -6.93 9.10
C MET A 47 14.82 -5.51 9.66
N TYR A 48 14.73 -5.37 10.97
CA TYR A 48 14.62 -4.08 11.65
C TYR A 48 15.83 -3.17 11.36
N TRP A 49 17.04 -3.67 11.60
CA TRP A 49 18.25 -2.88 11.39
C TRP A 49 18.50 -2.57 9.92
N LYS A 50 18.15 -3.49 9.03
CA LYS A 50 18.23 -3.26 7.59
C LYS A 50 17.35 -2.08 7.17
N ALA A 51 16.14 -1.96 7.70
CA ALA A 51 15.26 -0.82 7.44
C ALA A 51 15.80 0.49 8.03
N ARG A 52 16.44 0.44 9.21
CA ARG A 52 16.99 1.63 9.86
C ARG A 52 18.27 2.15 9.20
N GLN A 53 19.05 1.28 8.62
CA GLN A 53 20.39 1.61 8.13
C GLN A 53 20.53 1.59 6.61
N GLU A 54 19.70 0.81 5.92
CA GLU A 54 19.85 0.58 4.50
C GLU A 54 18.51 0.62 3.74
N ILE A 55 18.05 -0.54 3.24
CA ILE A 55 16.82 -0.66 2.45
C ILE A 55 16.14 -2.00 2.75
N ILE A 56 14.82 -1.95 2.85
CA ILE A 56 13.97 -3.14 2.80
C ILE A 56 12.94 -3.03 1.67
N LEU A 57 12.53 -4.19 1.17
CA LEU A 57 11.38 -4.36 0.31
C LEU A 57 10.32 -5.18 1.05
N ARG A 58 9.07 -4.72 0.99
CA ARG A 58 7.92 -5.42 1.57
C ARG A 58 6.74 -5.35 0.63
N HIS A 59 6.13 -6.51 0.37
CA HIS A 59 4.85 -6.60 -0.33
C HIS A 59 3.74 -6.68 0.71
N THR A 60 2.81 -5.73 0.66
CA THR A 60 1.78 -5.59 1.69
C THR A 60 0.44 -6.18 1.27
N GLY A 61 -0.44 -6.42 2.23
CA GLY A 61 -1.84 -6.75 1.99
C GLY A 61 -2.78 -5.54 2.01
N GLU A 62 -2.24 -4.33 2.07
CA GLU A 62 -3.03 -3.11 2.02
C GLU A 62 -3.95 -3.11 0.79
N HIS A 63 -5.19 -2.68 1.00
CA HIS A 63 -6.24 -2.82 -0.01
C HIS A 63 -6.80 -1.46 -0.41
N PRO A 64 -6.29 -0.85 -1.49
CA PRO A 64 -6.88 0.35 -2.04
C PRO A 64 -8.29 0.10 -2.56
N TYR A 65 -9.25 0.92 -2.11
CA TYR A 65 -10.56 1.07 -2.74
C TYR A 65 -10.63 2.40 -3.45
N GLN A 66 -11.29 2.43 -4.61
CA GLN A 66 -11.52 3.64 -5.36
C GLN A 66 -12.92 4.17 -5.06
N ILE A 67 -12.97 5.44 -4.67
CA ILE A 67 -14.19 6.21 -4.48
C ILE A 67 -14.14 7.36 -5.47
N SER A 68 -15.12 7.42 -6.38
CA SER A 68 -15.18 8.42 -7.43
C SER A 68 -16.60 8.91 -7.70
N GLY A 69 -16.73 10.10 -8.26
CA GLY A 69 -17.99 10.74 -8.58
C GLY A 69 -18.21 12.07 -7.87
N PRO A 70 -19.28 12.79 -8.20
CA PRO A 70 -19.57 14.11 -7.66
C PRO A 70 -19.63 14.18 -6.14
N ASP A 71 -20.13 13.13 -5.49
CA ASP A 71 -20.26 13.06 -4.03
C ASP A 71 -19.14 12.24 -3.34
N ALA A 72 -18.03 11.97 -4.03
CA ALA A 72 -16.93 11.17 -3.46
C ALA A 72 -16.36 11.79 -2.16
N GLU A 73 -16.07 13.09 -2.16
CA GLU A 73 -15.59 13.81 -0.98
C GLU A 73 -16.61 13.76 0.17
N LYS A 74 -17.88 13.91 -0.15
CA LYS A 74 -18.98 13.87 0.82
C LYS A 74 -19.11 12.48 1.48
N LEU A 75 -19.00 11.41 0.70
CA LEU A 75 -18.96 10.06 1.26
C LEU A 75 -17.77 9.88 2.21
N LEU A 76 -16.57 10.27 1.77
CA LEU A 76 -15.36 10.15 2.58
C LEU A 76 -15.47 10.96 3.87
N GLN A 77 -16.10 12.13 3.84
CA GLN A 77 -16.32 12.94 5.04
C GLN A 77 -17.32 12.31 6.04
N ARG A 78 -18.23 11.44 5.56
CA ARG A 78 -19.09 10.64 6.44
C ARG A 78 -18.34 9.52 7.16
N ILE A 79 -17.26 9.02 6.54
CA ILE A 79 -16.50 7.85 6.99
C ILE A 79 -15.34 8.28 7.89
N PHE A 80 -14.63 9.34 7.53
CA PHE A 80 -13.41 9.79 8.18
C PHE A 80 -13.64 11.06 9.01
N PRO A 81 -13.14 11.12 10.25
CA PRO A 81 -13.35 12.30 11.11
C PRO A 81 -12.50 13.51 10.73
N ARG A 82 -11.41 13.32 9.96
CA ARG A 82 -10.56 14.42 9.51
C ARG A 82 -11.20 15.12 8.30
N ASP A 83 -10.93 16.42 8.17
CA ASP A 83 -11.45 17.25 7.08
C ASP A 83 -10.85 16.86 5.72
N ILE A 84 -11.63 16.15 4.92
CA ILE A 84 -11.24 15.65 3.59
C ILE A 84 -11.06 16.81 2.60
N SER A 85 -11.78 17.92 2.75
CA SER A 85 -11.69 19.07 1.83
C SER A 85 -10.29 19.70 1.79
N LYS A 86 -9.48 19.47 2.84
CA LYS A 86 -8.10 19.96 2.92
C LYS A 86 -7.10 19.12 2.12
N VAL A 87 -7.49 17.94 1.67
CA VAL A 87 -6.62 17.07 0.88
C VAL A 87 -6.60 17.58 -0.57
N LYS A 88 -5.42 17.90 -1.08
CA LYS A 88 -5.23 18.40 -2.45
C LYS A 88 -4.88 17.25 -3.40
N VAL A 89 -5.21 17.40 -4.68
CA VAL A 89 -4.72 16.47 -5.73
C VAL A 89 -3.19 16.43 -5.70
N GLY A 90 -2.61 15.24 -5.80
CA GLY A 90 -1.16 15.02 -5.66
C GLY A 90 -0.70 14.79 -4.22
N ARG A 91 -1.62 14.84 -3.25
CA ARG A 91 -1.32 14.63 -1.83
C ARG A 91 -1.98 13.39 -1.27
N CYS A 92 -1.37 12.86 -0.23
CA CYS A 92 -1.91 11.82 0.62
C CYS A 92 -2.31 12.38 1.98
N SER A 93 -3.17 11.64 2.68
CA SER A 93 -3.54 11.94 4.06
C SER A 93 -3.76 10.64 4.82
N TYR A 94 -3.15 10.50 5.98
CA TYR A 94 -3.49 9.41 6.89
C TYR A 94 -4.89 9.63 7.45
N GLN A 95 -5.74 8.62 7.35
CA GLN A 95 -7.12 8.64 7.80
C GLN A 95 -7.42 7.38 8.61
N PHE A 96 -8.39 7.49 9.50
CA PHE A 96 -8.97 6.34 10.19
C PHE A 96 -10.49 6.42 10.10
N ALA A 97 -11.11 5.26 9.86
CA ALA A 97 -12.55 5.14 9.76
C ALA A 97 -13.14 4.69 11.10
N CYS A 98 -14.25 5.29 11.50
CA CYS A 98 -14.91 5.01 12.76
C CYS A 98 -16.35 4.55 12.58
N TYR A 99 -16.79 3.71 13.49
CA TYR A 99 -18.21 3.49 13.76
C TYR A 99 -18.84 4.74 14.40
N HIS A 100 -20.17 4.76 14.49
CA HIS A 100 -20.90 5.89 15.06
C HIS A 100 -20.64 6.13 16.56
N ASP A 101 -20.18 5.11 17.26
CA ASP A 101 -19.78 5.18 18.68
C ASP A 101 -18.32 5.63 18.88
N GLY A 102 -17.59 5.87 17.78
CA GLY A 102 -16.18 6.26 17.79
C GLY A 102 -15.19 5.09 17.78
N GLY A 103 -15.66 3.84 17.77
CA GLY A 103 -14.81 2.66 17.61
C GLY A 103 -14.13 2.67 16.23
N MET A 104 -12.83 2.39 16.18
CA MET A 104 -12.07 2.37 14.93
C MET A 104 -12.36 1.11 14.13
N ILE A 105 -12.71 1.26 12.86
CA ILE A 105 -12.91 0.15 11.91
C ILE A 105 -11.60 -0.22 11.23
N SER A 106 -10.90 0.78 10.69
CA SER A 106 -9.65 0.62 9.96
C SER A 106 -8.94 1.96 9.84
N ASP A 107 -7.68 1.91 9.51
CA ASP A 107 -6.88 3.08 9.15
C ASP A 107 -6.15 2.85 7.82
N GLY A 108 -5.61 3.92 7.26
CA GLY A 108 -4.85 3.82 6.02
C GLY A 108 -4.52 5.16 5.40
N LEU A 109 -4.10 5.09 4.17
CA LEU A 109 -3.67 6.24 3.40
C LEU A 109 -4.69 6.62 2.34
N LEU A 110 -5.17 7.85 2.41
CA LEU A 110 -6.02 8.44 1.38
C LEU A 110 -5.15 9.18 0.37
N LEU A 111 -5.30 8.83 -0.92
CA LEU A 111 -4.69 9.52 -2.04
C LEU A 111 -5.78 10.27 -2.81
N LYS A 112 -5.66 11.57 -2.97
CA LYS A 112 -6.54 12.33 -3.87
C LYS A 112 -5.91 12.31 -5.27
N LEU A 113 -6.48 11.49 -6.15
CA LEU A 113 -5.97 11.29 -7.52
C LEU A 113 -6.45 12.40 -8.46
N GLU A 114 -7.71 12.77 -8.34
CA GLU A 114 -8.37 13.82 -9.09
C GLU A 114 -9.35 14.56 -8.15
N ASN A 115 -9.99 15.61 -8.62
CA ASN A 115 -10.93 16.37 -7.78
C ASN A 115 -12.04 15.48 -7.18
N ASN A 116 -12.54 14.52 -7.97
CA ASN A 116 -13.63 13.63 -7.58
C ASN A 116 -13.23 12.15 -7.62
N LYS A 117 -11.94 11.84 -7.42
CA LYS A 117 -11.44 10.47 -7.43
C LYS A 117 -10.35 10.26 -6.39
N PHE A 118 -10.58 9.28 -5.55
CA PHE A 118 -9.71 8.94 -4.42
C PHE A 118 -9.41 7.46 -4.40
N TRP A 119 -8.21 7.13 -3.93
CA TRP A 119 -7.92 5.81 -3.40
C TRP A 119 -7.76 5.90 -1.89
N PHE A 120 -8.36 4.95 -1.18
CA PHE A 120 -8.06 4.71 0.21
C PHE A 120 -7.40 3.34 0.37
N ALA A 121 -6.11 3.33 0.60
CA ALA A 121 -5.33 2.13 0.87
C ALA A 121 -5.52 1.76 2.34
N GLN A 122 -6.56 0.96 2.62
CA GLN A 122 -6.85 0.52 3.98
C GLN A 122 -5.82 -0.50 4.46
N GLY A 123 -5.51 -0.43 5.73
CA GLY A 123 -4.81 -1.47 6.45
C GLY A 123 -5.72 -2.67 6.69
N ASP A 124 -5.67 -3.22 7.88
CA ASP A 124 -6.58 -4.27 8.31
C ASP A 124 -8.05 -3.82 8.32
N GLY A 125 -9.00 -4.75 8.35
CA GLY A 125 -10.43 -4.47 8.50
C GLY A 125 -11.24 -4.54 7.20
N HIS A 126 -12.53 -4.16 7.32
CA HIS A 126 -13.56 -4.34 6.29
C HIS A 126 -14.35 -3.04 6.09
N LEU A 127 -13.96 -2.21 5.13
CA LEU A 127 -14.61 -0.93 4.85
C LEU A 127 -15.59 -0.95 3.68
N PHE A 128 -15.49 -1.93 2.78
CA PHE A 128 -16.30 -1.92 1.56
C PHE A 128 -17.81 -1.88 1.85
N GLY A 129 -18.29 -2.73 2.77
CA GLY A 129 -19.69 -2.72 3.20
C GLY A 129 -20.10 -1.41 3.89
N TRP A 130 -19.20 -0.82 4.64
CA TRP A 130 -19.41 0.47 5.33
C TRP A 130 -19.57 1.62 4.33
N TYR A 131 -18.73 1.69 3.29
CA TYR A 131 -18.93 2.64 2.19
C TYR A 131 -20.28 2.47 1.53
N LYS A 132 -20.67 1.23 1.18
CA LYS A 132 -21.96 0.94 0.56
C LYS A 132 -23.14 1.37 1.42
N ALA A 133 -23.09 1.10 2.72
CA ALA A 133 -24.15 1.49 3.65
C ALA A 133 -24.33 3.01 3.75
N HIS A 134 -23.26 3.78 3.61
CA HIS A 134 -23.27 5.24 3.73
C HIS A 134 -23.39 6.00 2.42
N SER A 135 -23.53 5.31 1.30
CA SER A 135 -23.56 5.93 -0.04
C SER A 135 -24.92 5.91 -0.73
N THR A 136 -25.96 5.41 -0.10
CA THR A 136 -27.27 5.14 -0.75
C THR A 136 -27.97 6.37 -1.31
N ASP A 137 -27.66 7.55 -0.80
CA ASP A 137 -28.22 8.84 -1.20
C ASP A 137 -27.20 9.72 -1.95
N LEU A 138 -26.07 9.15 -2.38
CA LEU A 138 -24.95 9.86 -3.00
C LEU A 138 -24.69 9.40 -4.43
N ASP A 139 -24.31 10.34 -5.29
CA ASP A 139 -23.80 10.06 -6.63
C ASP A 139 -22.30 9.74 -6.56
N VAL A 140 -22.02 8.46 -6.29
CA VAL A 140 -20.66 7.96 -6.07
C VAL A 140 -20.52 6.52 -6.54
N GLU A 141 -19.40 6.22 -7.18
CA GLU A 141 -18.97 4.86 -7.50
C GLU A 141 -17.93 4.40 -6.48
N ILE A 142 -18.10 3.18 -5.97
CA ILE A 142 -17.17 2.51 -5.06
C ILE A 142 -16.77 1.21 -5.72
N LYS A 143 -15.47 1.05 -6.00
CA LYS A 143 -14.94 -0.17 -6.62
C LYS A 143 -13.61 -0.59 -6.03
N ASP A 144 -13.31 -1.87 -6.19
CA ASP A 144 -11.98 -2.43 -5.97
C ASP A 144 -11.18 -2.31 -7.28
N PRO A 145 -10.17 -1.43 -7.36
CA PRO A 145 -9.32 -1.31 -8.54
C PRO A 145 -8.31 -2.46 -8.67
N ASN A 146 -8.31 -3.41 -7.73
CA ASN A 146 -7.34 -4.50 -7.64
C ASN A 146 -5.87 -4.03 -7.68
N VAL A 147 -5.61 -2.94 -6.99
CA VAL A 147 -4.25 -2.37 -6.84
C VAL A 147 -3.58 -2.95 -5.61
N TRP A 148 -2.28 -3.22 -5.72
CA TRP A 148 -1.46 -3.78 -4.66
C TRP A 148 -0.28 -2.88 -4.35
N VAL A 149 0.13 -2.85 -3.09
CA VAL A 149 1.13 -1.91 -2.58
C VAL A 149 2.41 -2.63 -2.21
N SER A 150 3.53 -2.15 -2.76
CA SER A 150 4.88 -2.55 -2.35
C SER A 150 5.58 -1.38 -1.68
N GLN A 151 6.30 -1.66 -0.61
CA GLN A 151 7.05 -0.66 0.16
C GLN A 151 8.55 -0.83 -0.02
N ILE A 152 9.23 0.24 -0.45
CA ILE A 152 10.68 0.37 -0.42
C ILE A 152 11.00 1.36 0.70
N GLN A 153 11.63 0.90 1.78
CA GLN A 153 11.80 1.69 2.99
C GLN A 153 13.26 1.67 3.46
N GLY A 154 13.71 2.76 4.04
CA GLY A 154 15.04 2.90 4.60
C GLY A 154 15.80 4.12 4.08
N PRO A 155 16.89 4.53 4.72
CA PRO A 155 17.63 5.75 4.36
C PRO A 155 18.20 5.76 2.95
N LYS A 156 18.48 4.58 2.37
CA LYS A 156 18.96 4.46 0.98
C LYS A 156 17.84 4.21 -0.05
N SER A 157 16.58 4.26 0.36
CA SER A 157 15.44 3.94 -0.51
C SER A 157 15.28 4.89 -1.70
N LEU A 158 15.61 6.17 -1.53
CA LEU A 158 15.58 7.14 -2.62
C LEU A 158 16.65 6.84 -3.68
N GLU A 159 17.82 6.38 -3.26
CA GLU A 159 18.88 5.99 -4.19
C GLU A 159 18.42 4.83 -5.08
N LEU A 160 17.80 3.80 -4.48
CA LEU A 160 17.22 2.70 -5.25
C LEU A 160 16.11 3.18 -6.16
N LEU A 161 15.19 4.00 -5.66
CA LEU A 161 14.08 4.49 -6.47
C LEU A 161 14.58 5.25 -7.72
N ASN A 162 15.61 6.11 -7.56
CA ASN A 162 16.23 6.84 -8.66
C ASN A 162 16.90 5.92 -9.70
N LYS A 163 17.29 4.71 -9.33
CA LYS A 163 17.85 3.72 -10.27
C LYS A 163 16.80 2.99 -11.09
N ILE A 164 15.58 2.84 -10.56
CA ILE A 164 14.53 2.05 -11.19
C ILE A 164 13.48 2.87 -11.94
N ILE A 165 13.37 4.16 -11.67
CA ILE A 165 12.44 5.04 -12.39
C ILE A 165 13.00 5.44 -13.75
N ASP A 166 12.15 5.44 -14.77
CA ASP A 166 12.57 5.73 -16.15
C ASP A 166 12.95 7.21 -16.35
N LYS A 167 12.38 8.10 -15.55
CA LYS A 167 12.63 9.55 -15.57
C LYS A 167 12.65 10.13 -14.15
N PRO A 168 13.47 11.15 -13.89
CA PRO A 168 13.45 11.83 -12.60
C PRO A 168 12.07 12.38 -12.22
N PHE A 169 11.83 12.54 -10.92
CA PHE A 169 10.63 13.21 -10.42
C PHE A 169 10.49 14.63 -11.01
N LYS A 170 9.24 15.07 -11.18
CA LYS A 170 8.91 16.38 -11.77
C LYS A 170 9.30 17.56 -10.91
N GLY A 171 9.59 17.38 -9.64
CA GLY A 171 9.92 18.45 -8.73
C GLY A 171 10.31 17.96 -7.33
N ASN A 172 10.11 18.80 -6.33
CA ASN A 172 10.38 18.46 -4.94
C ASN A 172 9.30 17.52 -4.42
N PHE A 173 9.62 16.25 -4.28
CA PHE A 173 8.72 15.21 -3.80
C PHE A 173 8.69 15.24 -2.25
N LYS A 174 7.65 15.86 -1.70
CA LYS A 174 7.51 16.02 -0.25
C LYS A 174 6.92 14.77 0.41
N TYR A 175 7.16 14.63 1.68
CA TYR A 175 6.47 13.66 2.51
C TYR A 175 4.94 13.80 2.37
N PHE A 176 4.25 12.69 2.12
CA PHE A 176 2.83 12.62 1.77
C PHE A 176 2.46 13.22 0.40
N ASP A 177 3.40 13.37 -0.51
CA ASP A 177 3.10 13.54 -1.94
C ASP A 177 2.95 12.18 -2.63
N TRP A 178 2.24 12.17 -3.75
CA TRP A 178 2.25 11.08 -4.71
C TRP A 178 2.48 11.62 -6.14
N GLU A 179 3.05 10.78 -6.98
CA GLU A 179 3.26 11.05 -8.41
C GLU A 179 2.99 9.79 -9.24
N GLU A 180 2.54 9.97 -10.49
CA GLU A 180 2.60 8.93 -11.50
C GLU A 180 4.02 8.91 -12.08
N ILE A 181 4.66 7.75 -12.01
CA ILE A 181 6.01 7.50 -12.53
C ILE A 181 6.00 6.27 -13.44
N SER A 182 7.12 6.02 -14.12
CA SER A 182 7.32 4.78 -14.86
C SER A 182 8.48 3.98 -14.32
N ILE A 183 8.26 2.69 -14.11
CA ILE A 183 9.26 1.68 -13.75
C ILE A 183 9.22 0.60 -14.80
N ALA A 184 10.33 0.30 -15.46
CA ALA A 184 10.38 -0.66 -16.56
C ALA A 184 9.33 -0.40 -17.66
N SER A 185 9.10 0.86 -18.00
CA SER A 185 8.08 1.38 -18.92
C SER A 185 6.62 1.19 -18.47
N GLU A 186 6.40 0.67 -17.27
CA GLU A 186 5.09 0.52 -16.66
C GLU A 186 4.72 1.76 -15.84
N LYS A 187 3.55 2.35 -16.08
CA LYS A 187 3.06 3.49 -15.32
C LYS A 187 2.50 3.03 -14.00
N VAL A 188 3.00 3.58 -12.90
CA VAL A 188 2.55 3.32 -11.54
C VAL A 188 2.43 4.62 -10.76
N ILE A 189 1.59 4.62 -9.72
CA ILE A 189 1.61 5.67 -8.70
C ILE A 189 2.67 5.30 -7.67
N VAL A 190 3.45 6.28 -7.23
CA VAL A 190 4.31 6.19 -6.07
C VAL A 190 3.96 7.29 -5.08
N SER A 191 3.93 6.96 -3.80
CA SER A 191 3.78 7.94 -2.71
C SER A 191 5.01 7.94 -1.81
N ARG A 192 5.37 9.11 -1.29
CA ARG A 192 6.41 9.23 -0.26
C ARG A 192 5.78 9.01 1.11
N THR A 193 5.51 7.76 1.37
CA THR A 193 4.82 7.27 2.57
C THR A 193 5.39 5.91 2.98
N GLY A 194 5.01 5.45 4.14
CA GLY A 194 5.39 4.14 4.67
C GLY A 194 4.99 4.00 6.12
N PHE A 195 5.27 2.85 6.67
CA PHE A 195 4.88 2.48 8.01
C PHE A 195 6.09 2.02 8.86
N THR A 196 7.26 2.59 8.57
CA THR A 196 8.53 2.24 9.21
C THR A 196 9.16 3.36 10.01
N ASN A 197 8.61 4.57 9.93
CA ASN A 197 9.21 5.81 10.44
C ASN A 197 10.60 6.11 9.84
N GLU A 198 10.85 5.59 8.63
CA GLU A 198 12.03 5.88 7.81
C GLU A 198 11.61 6.53 6.51
N LEU A 199 12.59 7.10 5.79
CA LEU A 199 12.39 7.49 4.40
C LEU A 199 11.87 6.29 3.62
N GLY A 200 10.76 6.45 2.92
CA GLY A 200 10.13 5.35 2.26
C GLY A 200 9.18 5.73 1.15
N TRP A 201 8.91 4.75 0.31
CA TRP A 201 8.13 4.86 -0.90
C TRP A 201 7.18 3.68 -1.01
N GLU A 202 5.94 3.98 -1.39
CA GLU A 202 4.93 2.97 -1.65
C GLU A 202 4.58 3.00 -3.14
N ILE A 203 4.73 1.85 -3.79
CA ILE A 203 4.48 1.65 -5.22
C ILE A 203 3.16 0.91 -5.36
N TYR A 204 2.24 1.49 -6.14
CA TYR A 204 0.89 0.98 -6.37
C TYR A 204 0.87 0.27 -7.72
N VAL A 205 0.81 -1.06 -7.68
CA VAL A 205 0.79 -1.92 -8.87
C VAL A 205 -0.66 -2.24 -9.24
N SER A 206 -1.06 -1.85 -10.44
CA SER A 206 -2.40 -2.06 -10.98
C SER A 206 -2.49 -3.33 -11.83
N PRO A 207 -3.70 -3.88 -12.07
CA PRO A 207 -3.86 -5.08 -12.93
C PRO A 207 -3.38 -4.88 -14.37
N GLU A 208 -3.35 -3.64 -14.86
CA GLU A 208 -2.87 -3.30 -16.21
C GLU A 208 -1.35 -3.36 -16.33
N ASN A 209 -0.64 -3.35 -15.20
CA ASN A 209 0.81 -3.39 -15.18
C ASN A 209 1.35 -4.82 -15.40
N ASP A 210 2.48 -4.92 -16.08
CA ASP A 210 3.33 -6.11 -16.01
C ASP A 210 4.07 -6.10 -14.67
N ALA A 211 3.42 -6.69 -13.65
CA ALA A 211 3.95 -6.71 -12.29
C ALA A 211 5.33 -7.39 -12.22
N ARG A 212 5.58 -8.39 -13.06
CA ARG A 212 6.85 -9.09 -13.08
C ARG A 212 8.01 -8.21 -13.55
N LYS A 213 7.80 -7.40 -14.60
CA LYS A 213 8.82 -6.43 -15.03
C LYS A 213 9.18 -5.44 -13.92
N ILE A 214 8.17 -4.90 -13.25
CA ILE A 214 8.38 -3.99 -12.12
C ILE A 214 9.15 -4.69 -11.00
N GLY A 215 8.67 -5.85 -10.57
CA GLY A 215 9.23 -6.59 -9.45
C GLY A 215 10.66 -7.06 -9.70
N ASP A 216 10.94 -7.60 -10.88
CA ASP A 216 12.26 -8.09 -11.25
C ASP A 216 13.29 -6.94 -11.25
N LEU A 217 12.94 -5.77 -11.78
CA LEU A 217 13.83 -4.60 -11.76
C LEU A 217 14.09 -4.10 -10.34
N ILE A 218 13.05 -4.00 -9.50
CA ILE A 218 13.22 -3.61 -8.08
C ILE A 218 14.14 -4.58 -7.36
N LEU A 219 13.92 -5.88 -7.56
CA LEU A 219 14.71 -6.92 -6.88
C LEU A 219 16.17 -6.91 -7.38
N GLU A 220 16.38 -6.86 -8.68
CA GLU A 220 17.72 -6.85 -9.28
C GLU A 220 18.56 -5.67 -8.77
N GLU A 221 18.05 -4.45 -8.88
CA GLU A 221 18.77 -3.26 -8.45
C GLU A 221 18.86 -3.17 -6.92
N GLY A 222 17.82 -3.59 -6.21
CA GLY A 222 17.81 -3.59 -4.75
C GLY A 222 18.83 -4.56 -4.14
N VAL A 223 18.93 -5.76 -4.67
CA VAL A 223 19.93 -6.77 -4.20
C VAL A 223 21.35 -6.26 -4.38
N LYS A 224 21.65 -5.59 -5.49
CA LYS A 224 22.97 -4.95 -5.69
C LYS A 224 23.32 -3.92 -4.62
N MET A 225 22.30 -3.31 -4.00
CA MET A 225 22.43 -2.34 -2.92
C MET A 225 22.29 -2.96 -1.51
N GLY A 226 22.17 -4.26 -1.40
CA GLY A 226 22.01 -4.96 -0.13
C GLY A 226 20.58 -4.91 0.44
N MET A 227 19.58 -4.67 -0.38
CA MET A 227 18.16 -4.68 0.03
C MET A 227 17.75 -6.04 0.56
N LEU A 228 16.96 -6.05 1.62
CA LEU A 228 16.38 -7.25 2.23
C LEU A 228 14.87 -7.29 2.01
N LEU A 229 14.37 -8.43 1.55
CA LEU A 229 12.94 -8.71 1.53
C LEU A 229 12.47 -8.99 2.95
N THR A 230 11.37 -8.36 3.37
CA THR A 230 10.91 -8.42 4.76
C THR A 230 9.44 -8.75 4.88
N ALA A 231 9.07 -9.31 6.04
CA ALA A 231 7.71 -9.55 6.46
C ALA A 231 7.24 -8.56 7.53
N SER A 232 5.92 -8.51 7.75
CA SER A 232 5.27 -7.51 8.58
C SER A 232 5.61 -7.53 10.08
N PRO A 233 5.68 -8.67 10.79
CA PRO A 233 5.72 -8.67 12.25
C PRO A 233 7.00 -8.13 12.86
N GLY A 234 8.13 -8.28 12.18
CA GLY A 234 9.42 -7.80 12.66
C GLY A 234 9.46 -6.28 12.91
N PHE A 235 8.58 -5.55 12.23
CA PHE A 235 8.44 -4.10 12.36
C PHE A 235 7.39 -3.66 13.38
N ARG A 236 6.29 -4.41 13.52
CA ARG A 236 5.16 -4.01 14.36
C ARG A 236 5.52 -3.89 15.84
N GLY A 237 6.36 -4.76 16.35
CA GLY A 237 6.76 -4.78 17.75
C GLY A 237 7.86 -3.77 18.14
N ARG A 238 8.46 -3.08 17.17
CA ARG A 238 9.65 -2.25 17.38
C ARG A 238 9.52 -0.83 16.82
N ARG A 239 8.30 -0.41 16.61
CA ARG A 239 8.02 0.97 16.29
C ARG A 239 8.07 1.81 17.55
N ILE A 240 9.09 2.49 17.73
CA ILE A 240 9.17 3.61 18.67
C ILE A 240 9.95 4.70 17.99
#